data_cb42f86728410db24fe95c12159f0867
#
_entry.id   cb42f86728410db24fe95c12159f0867
#
_cell.length_a   1.000
_cell.length_b   1.000
_cell.length_c   1.000
_cell.angle_alpha   90.00
_cell.angle_beta   90.00
_cell.angle_gamma   90.00
#
_symmetry.space_group_name_H-M   'P 1'
#
loop_
_entity.id
_entity.type
_entity.pdbx_description
1 polymer ?
#
loop_
_entity_poly.entity_id
_entity_poly.type
_entity_poly.pdbx_seq_one_letter_code
_entity_poly.pdbx_strand_id
1 'polypeptide(L)'
;ARLWSPASPHLYDMDIRLYHNGTQTDRVKGYFGMRKISRGMVDGHPCMLLNNKPLYQFGVLDQGWWPDGLLTPPSDEGMRYDIEVVQSLGMNMIRKHIKVEPARWYYYCDKMGMLVWQDMPSKSFDENGSIGSQEFIRQNFYDECTRIVNTLKNHPCIVVWVAYNEGWGQYASGNDSHTRRGVEAILINAASGWVDFEAGDIIDQHSYPVPSLQSNPLNERVAVCGEYGGITLKVDGHLWKGNDMEYTSVPDSKALAKRFNAYTVALQGLQEQGIWASVYTQTSDVEQELNGLLTYDRKVFKIAPEEQASVREEILRTIHNRSRQTVVVDAADTSSDEVWSYTTVTPSGDWYAPAFDD
;
A
#
# COMPACT_ATOMS: atom_id res chain seq x y z
N ALA A 1 -16.56 -1.46 -19.75
CA ALA A 1 -15.18 -1.88 -19.43
C ALA A 1 -15.18 -2.74 -18.17
N ARG A 2 -14.24 -3.70 -18.05
CA ARG A 2 -14.02 -4.43 -16.80
C ARG A 2 -13.03 -3.64 -15.96
N LEU A 3 -13.43 -3.32 -14.75
CA LEU A 3 -12.56 -2.59 -13.83
C LEU A 3 -11.59 -3.56 -13.14
N TRP A 4 -10.38 -3.10 -12.91
CA TRP A 4 -9.36 -3.80 -12.13
C TRP A 4 -9.68 -3.67 -10.63
N SER A 5 -9.56 -4.77 -9.89
CA SER A 5 -9.65 -4.81 -8.44
C SER A 5 -8.95 -6.07 -7.90
N PRO A 6 -8.66 -6.18 -6.59
CA PRO A 6 -8.14 -7.41 -6.00
C PRO A 6 -8.94 -8.66 -6.34
N ALA A 7 -10.28 -8.57 -6.31
CA ALA A 7 -11.17 -9.68 -6.63
C ALA A 7 -11.29 -9.96 -8.14
N SER A 8 -10.91 -9.01 -9.01
CA SER A 8 -10.98 -9.14 -10.47
C SER A 8 -9.84 -8.34 -11.12
N PRO A 9 -8.60 -8.83 -11.09
CA PRO A 9 -7.43 -8.10 -11.56
C PRO A 9 -7.34 -8.14 -13.10
N HIS A 10 -8.32 -7.53 -13.75
CA HIS A 10 -8.41 -7.52 -15.20
C HIS A 10 -7.45 -6.52 -15.82
N LEU A 11 -6.58 -7.01 -16.68
CA LEU A 11 -5.67 -6.20 -17.48
C LEU A 11 -6.06 -6.29 -18.95
N TYR A 12 -5.99 -5.15 -19.64
CA TYR A 12 -6.18 -5.05 -21.08
C TYR A 12 -4.83 -5.08 -21.78
N ASP A 13 -4.71 -5.90 -22.79
CA ASP A 13 -3.52 -5.91 -23.64
C ASP A 13 -3.46 -4.66 -24.53
N MET A 14 -2.27 -4.14 -24.71
CA MET A 14 -1.96 -3.00 -25.56
C MET A 14 -0.91 -3.42 -26.60
N ASP A 15 -1.19 -3.15 -27.86
CA ASP A 15 -0.30 -3.46 -28.98
C ASP A 15 0.00 -2.16 -29.76
N ILE A 16 1.17 -1.61 -29.52
CA ILE A 16 1.64 -0.36 -30.12
C ILE A 16 2.51 -0.70 -31.31
N ARG A 17 2.16 -0.22 -32.51
CA ARG A 17 2.89 -0.45 -33.74
C ARG A 17 3.30 0.86 -34.38
N LEU A 18 4.58 0.98 -34.68
CA LEU A 18 5.13 2.12 -35.40
C LEU A 18 5.25 1.80 -36.90
N TYR A 19 4.79 2.72 -37.71
CA TYR A 19 4.89 2.60 -39.18
C TYR A 19 5.66 3.77 -39.78
N HIS A 20 6.54 3.48 -40.75
CA HIS A 20 7.19 4.47 -41.56
C HIS A 20 6.91 4.14 -43.03
N ASN A 21 6.34 5.10 -43.79
CA ASN A 21 5.96 4.90 -45.21
C ASN A 21 5.14 3.62 -45.45
N GLY A 22 4.17 3.30 -44.59
CA GLY A 22 3.31 2.13 -44.69
C GLY A 22 3.94 0.80 -44.24
N THR A 23 5.23 0.79 -43.89
CA THR A 23 5.93 -0.41 -43.39
C THR A 23 6.03 -0.35 -41.89
N GLN A 24 5.66 -1.44 -41.21
CA GLN A 24 5.85 -1.54 -39.75
C GLN A 24 7.35 -1.57 -39.43
N THR A 25 7.82 -0.61 -38.64
CA THR A 25 9.23 -0.49 -38.26
C THR A 25 9.48 -0.92 -36.81
N ASP A 26 8.44 -0.88 -35.94
CA ASP A 26 8.57 -1.33 -34.55
C ASP A 26 7.21 -1.80 -34.02
N ARG A 27 7.27 -2.59 -32.94
CA ARG A 27 6.10 -3.09 -32.19
C ARG A 27 6.42 -3.31 -30.75
N VAL A 28 5.65 -2.69 -29.87
CA VAL A 28 5.74 -2.85 -28.40
C VAL A 28 4.42 -3.38 -27.88
N LYS A 29 4.49 -4.39 -27.01
CA LYS A 29 3.35 -4.88 -26.25
C LYS A 29 3.38 -4.31 -24.84
N GLY A 30 2.24 -3.90 -24.36
CA GLY A 30 2.04 -3.42 -23.00
C GLY A 30 0.69 -3.87 -22.46
N TYR A 31 0.33 -3.35 -21.34
CA TYR A 31 -0.99 -3.57 -20.72
C TYR A 31 -1.40 -2.35 -19.90
N PHE A 32 -2.67 -2.30 -19.52
CA PHE A 32 -3.20 -1.34 -18.56
C PHE A 32 -4.38 -1.94 -17.80
N GLY A 33 -4.66 -1.41 -16.62
CA GLY A 33 -5.85 -1.73 -15.82
C GLY A 33 -6.73 -0.51 -15.64
N MET A 34 -8.04 -0.68 -15.82
CA MET A 34 -9.02 0.39 -15.60
C MET A 34 -9.46 0.39 -14.15
N ARG A 35 -9.16 1.44 -13.41
CA ARG A 35 -9.59 1.59 -12.02
C ARG A 35 -9.69 3.06 -11.62
N LYS A 36 -10.43 3.35 -10.57
CA LYS A 36 -10.48 4.65 -9.90
C LYS A 36 -10.16 4.48 -8.42
N ILE A 37 -9.27 5.30 -7.90
CA ILE A 37 -9.02 5.47 -6.47
C ILE A 37 -9.53 6.85 -6.06
N SER A 38 -10.24 6.92 -4.95
CA SER A 38 -10.76 8.18 -4.42
C SER A 38 -11.05 8.07 -2.93
N ARG A 39 -11.38 9.20 -2.32
CA ARG A 39 -11.95 9.26 -0.97
C ARG A 39 -13.48 9.31 -1.05
N GLY A 40 -14.13 8.91 0.04
CA GLY A 40 -15.57 9.06 0.26
C GLY A 40 -15.87 9.05 1.75
N MET A 41 -17.14 8.95 2.10
CA MET A 41 -17.59 8.91 3.49
C MET A 41 -18.39 7.64 3.75
N VAL A 42 -18.11 6.98 4.87
CA VAL A 42 -18.91 5.85 5.40
C VAL A 42 -19.12 6.06 6.88
N ASP A 43 -20.36 6.04 7.33
CA ASP A 43 -20.75 6.22 8.75
C ASP A 43 -20.13 7.50 9.38
N GLY A 44 -20.04 8.59 8.60
CA GLY A 44 -19.48 9.85 9.05
C GLY A 44 -17.95 9.91 9.10
N HIS A 45 -17.25 8.89 8.60
CA HIS A 45 -15.78 8.85 8.55
C HIS A 45 -15.26 8.83 7.11
N PRO A 46 -14.18 9.59 6.80
CA PRO A 46 -13.50 9.48 5.51
C PRO A 46 -13.01 8.06 5.26
N CYS A 47 -13.17 7.58 4.03
CA CYS A 47 -12.82 6.23 3.64
C CYS A 47 -12.07 6.19 2.30
N MET A 48 -11.39 5.07 2.05
CA MET A 48 -10.80 4.78 0.74
C MET A 48 -11.78 4.05 -0.15
N LEU A 49 -11.91 4.53 -1.38
CA LEU A 49 -12.76 3.93 -2.41
C LEU A 49 -11.91 3.35 -3.54
N LEU A 50 -12.22 2.12 -3.93
CA LEU A 50 -11.77 1.53 -5.19
C LEU A 50 -12.98 1.36 -6.10
N ASN A 51 -12.95 2.00 -7.27
CA ASN A 51 -14.07 1.96 -8.23
C ASN A 51 -15.40 2.41 -7.59
N ASN A 52 -15.34 3.50 -6.81
CA ASN A 52 -16.45 4.08 -6.06
C ASN A 52 -17.07 3.15 -4.99
N LYS A 53 -16.35 2.11 -4.56
CA LYS A 53 -16.78 1.21 -3.49
C LYS A 53 -15.80 1.25 -2.33
N PRO A 54 -16.27 1.28 -1.08
CA PRO A 54 -15.39 1.22 0.09
C PRO A 54 -14.57 -0.06 0.06
N LEU A 55 -13.29 0.07 0.36
CA LEU A 55 -12.39 -1.06 0.46
C LEU A 55 -11.46 -0.88 1.65
N TYR A 56 -11.59 -1.75 2.65
CA TYR A 56 -10.60 -1.84 3.71
C TYR A 56 -9.31 -2.46 3.17
N GLN A 57 -8.18 -1.81 3.40
CA GLN A 57 -6.88 -2.28 2.93
C GLN A 57 -6.14 -2.91 4.11
N PHE A 58 -6.02 -4.22 4.09
CA PHE A 58 -5.30 -5.00 5.10
C PHE A 58 -4.04 -5.58 4.47
N GLY A 59 -2.88 -5.19 4.98
CA GLY A 59 -1.62 -5.60 4.39
C GLY A 59 -0.47 -5.78 5.35
N VAL A 60 0.69 -5.93 4.74
CA VAL A 60 1.98 -6.08 5.42
C VAL A 60 2.98 -5.03 4.94
N LEU A 61 3.90 -4.67 5.84
CA LEU A 61 5.13 -3.95 5.50
C LEU A 61 6.09 -4.90 4.78
N ASP A 62 6.68 -4.45 3.68
CA ASP A 62 7.65 -5.24 2.93
C ASP A 62 8.89 -4.41 2.58
N GLN A 63 9.99 -4.69 3.24
CA GLN A 63 11.29 -4.04 3.00
C GLN A 63 12.02 -4.63 1.80
N GLY A 64 11.65 -5.82 1.33
CA GLY A 64 12.18 -6.45 0.12
C GLY A 64 13.65 -6.84 0.18
N TRP A 65 14.16 -7.25 1.34
CA TRP A 65 15.52 -7.75 1.51
C TRP A 65 15.64 -9.25 1.22
N TRP A 66 16.76 -9.64 0.62
CA TRP A 66 17.06 -11.00 0.21
C TRP A 66 18.43 -11.44 0.72
N PRO A 67 18.62 -12.73 1.05
CA PRO A 67 19.87 -13.21 1.67
C PRO A 67 21.14 -12.95 0.87
N ASP A 68 21.06 -13.10 -0.44
CA ASP A 68 22.20 -13.05 -1.37
C ASP A 68 22.19 -11.80 -2.26
N GLY A 69 21.02 -11.31 -2.63
CA GLY A 69 20.85 -10.17 -3.50
C GLY A 69 20.62 -8.83 -2.79
N LEU A 70 20.52 -8.83 -1.46
CA LEU A 70 20.15 -7.68 -0.62
C LEU A 70 18.84 -7.05 -1.12
N LEU A 71 18.90 -5.95 -1.83
CA LEU A 71 17.73 -5.27 -2.40
C LEU A 71 17.28 -5.85 -3.76
N THR A 72 18.01 -6.83 -4.30
CA THR A 72 17.68 -7.46 -5.59
C THR A 72 17.04 -8.84 -5.38
N PRO A 73 15.80 -9.06 -5.82
CA PRO A 73 15.16 -10.37 -5.75
C PRO A 73 15.95 -11.41 -6.55
N PRO A 74 16.06 -12.68 -6.07
CA PRO A 74 16.85 -13.70 -6.73
C PRO A 74 16.21 -14.20 -8.05
N SER A 75 14.90 -14.13 -8.17
CA SER A 75 14.16 -14.62 -9.33
C SER A 75 12.73 -14.06 -9.40
N ASP A 76 12.07 -14.31 -10.52
CA ASP A 76 10.65 -13.98 -10.70
C ASP A 76 9.76 -14.81 -9.74
N GLU A 77 10.13 -16.05 -9.46
CA GLU A 77 9.45 -16.91 -8.49
C GLU A 77 9.55 -16.34 -7.08
N GLY A 78 10.73 -15.85 -6.67
CA GLY A 78 10.91 -15.19 -5.39
C GLY A 78 10.01 -13.97 -5.24
N MET A 79 9.96 -13.10 -6.26
CA MET A 79 9.08 -11.93 -6.25
C MET A 79 7.59 -12.29 -6.10
N ARG A 80 7.15 -13.37 -6.77
CA ARG A 80 5.76 -13.85 -6.66
C ARG A 80 5.48 -14.52 -5.32
N TYR A 81 6.44 -15.25 -4.78
CA TYR A 81 6.27 -15.99 -3.55
C TYR A 81 5.86 -15.11 -2.37
N ASP A 82 6.52 -13.97 -2.16
CA ASP A 82 6.14 -13.03 -1.10
C ASP A 82 4.70 -12.53 -1.29
N ILE A 83 4.29 -12.21 -2.54
CA ILE A 83 2.91 -11.80 -2.86
C ILE A 83 1.93 -12.95 -2.59
N GLU A 84 2.25 -14.17 -3.01
CA GLU A 84 1.42 -15.37 -2.83
C GLU A 84 1.19 -15.68 -1.34
N VAL A 85 2.23 -15.56 -0.52
CA VAL A 85 2.13 -15.75 0.94
C VAL A 85 1.17 -14.74 1.56
N VAL A 86 1.30 -13.45 1.21
CA VAL A 86 0.41 -12.40 1.70
C VAL A 86 -1.03 -12.66 1.30
N GLN A 87 -1.28 -13.04 0.03
CA GLN A 87 -2.61 -13.39 -0.45
C GLN A 87 -3.18 -14.66 0.20
N SER A 88 -2.33 -15.64 0.50
CA SER A 88 -2.76 -16.89 1.13
C SER A 88 -3.40 -16.65 2.50
N LEU A 89 -2.94 -15.64 3.22
CA LEU A 89 -3.53 -15.17 4.47
C LEU A 89 -4.79 -14.31 4.29
N GLY A 90 -5.20 -14.00 3.05
CA GLY A 90 -6.37 -13.19 2.78
C GLY A 90 -6.12 -11.68 2.77
N MET A 91 -4.90 -11.23 2.93
CA MET A 91 -4.53 -9.82 2.80
C MET A 91 -4.65 -9.35 1.36
N ASN A 92 -4.95 -8.07 1.17
CA ASN A 92 -5.18 -7.48 -0.15
C ASN A 92 -4.19 -6.36 -0.52
N MET A 93 -3.21 -6.07 0.35
CA MET A 93 -2.29 -4.95 0.16
C MET A 93 -0.87 -5.29 0.66
N ILE A 94 0.14 -4.69 0.02
CA ILE A 94 1.54 -4.64 0.49
C ILE A 94 1.96 -3.18 0.52
N ARG A 95 2.51 -2.71 1.64
CA ARG A 95 3.24 -1.46 1.70
C ARG A 95 4.72 -1.75 1.41
N LYS A 96 5.18 -1.32 0.23
CA LYS A 96 6.59 -1.44 -0.16
C LYS A 96 7.38 -0.32 0.53
N HIS A 97 8.13 -0.71 1.53
CA HIS A 97 8.76 0.19 2.50
C HIS A 97 10.10 0.73 2.03
N ILE A 98 10.16 2.04 1.83
CA ILE A 98 11.37 2.83 1.51
C ILE A 98 12.20 2.23 0.34
N LYS A 99 11.56 1.50 -0.56
CA LYS A 99 12.20 0.79 -1.66
C LYS A 99 11.36 0.82 -2.92
N VAL A 100 12.02 0.94 -4.07
CA VAL A 100 11.42 0.72 -5.40
C VAL A 100 11.86 -0.64 -5.91
N GLU A 101 10.89 -1.45 -6.34
CA GLU A 101 11.11 -2.78 -6.90
C GLU A 101 11.35 -2.73 -8.42
N PRO A 102 11.90 -3.81 -9.03
CA PRO A 102 11.88 -3.96 -10.47
C PRO A 102 10.46 -3.94 -11.03
N ALA A 103 10.28 -3.39 -12.24
CA ALA A 103 8.96 -3.26 -12.89
C ALA A 103 8.15 -4.57 -12.94
N ARG A 104 8.82 -5.73 -13.00
CA ARG A 104 8.19 -7.05 -12.95
C ARG A 104 7.46 -7.35 -11.65
N TRP A 105 7.94 -6.86 -10.52
CA TRP A 105 7.24 -7.02 -9.25
C TRP A 105 5.88 -6.32 -9.26
N TYR A 106 5.81 -5.09 -9.76
CA TYR A 106 4.54 -4.37 -9.92
C TYR A 106 3.62 -5.05 -10.93
N TYR A 107 4.17 -5.59 -12.02
CA TYR A 107 3.40 -6.41 -12.96
C TYR A 107 2.76 -7.62 -12.29
N TYR A 108 3.48 -8.30 -11.38
CA TYR A 108 2.88 -9.40 -10.62
C TYR A 108 1.79 -8.91 -9.67
N CYS A 109 1.97 -7.79 -8.99
CA CYS A 109 0.92 -7.17 -8.19
C CYS A 109 -0.30 -6.81 -9.04
N ASP A 110 -0.10 -6.21 -10.23
CA ASP A 110 -1.16 -5.89 -11.17
C ASP A 110 -1.94 -7.13 -11.61
N LYS A 111 -1.23 -8.19 -11.96
CA LYS A 111 -1.80 -9.43 -12.46
C LYS A 111 -2.49 -10.26 -11.39
N MET A 112 -1.97 -10.24 -10.18
CA MET A 112 -2.47 -11.02 -9.05
C MET A 112 -3.52 -10.25 -8.22
N GLY A 113 -3.70 -8.95 -8.46
CA GLY A 113 -4.68 -8.13 -7.74
C GLY A 113 -4.21 -7.72 -6.33
N MET A 114 -2.91 -7.55 -6.14
CA MET A 114 -2.36 -7.05 -4.88
C MET A 114 -2.29 -5.53 -4.92
N LEU A 115 -2.95 -4.85 -3.99
CA LEU A 115 -2.80 -3.39 -3.82
C LEU A 115 -1.40 -3.06 -3.31
N VAL A 116 -0.88 -1.92 -3.73
CA VAL A 116 0.45 -1.46 -3.33
C VAL A 116 0.37 -0.05 -2.77
N TRP A 117 0.91 0.13 -1.57
CA TRP A 117 1.36 1.41 -1.07
C TRP A 117 2.85 1.52 -1.36
N GLN A 118 3.23 2.53 -2.12
CA GLN A 118 4.61 2.73 -2.54
C GLN A 118 5.25 3.85 -1.76
N ASP A 119 6.21 3.50 -0.90
CA ASP A 119 7.03 4.49 -0.22
C ASP A 119 8.06 5.09 -1.16
N MET A 120 8.33 6.38 -0.99
CA MET A 120 9.53 7.00 -1.52
C MET A 120 10.74 6.59 -0.68
N PRO A 121 11.94 6.43 -1.27
CA PRO A 121 13.16 6.09 -0.52
C PRO A 121 13.62 7.29 0.34
N SER A 122 12.86 7.60 1.38
CA SER A 122 13.11 8.71 2.30
C SER A 122 13.69 8.18 3.60
N LYS A 123 14.87 8.63 3.96
CA LYS A 123 15.46 8.39 5.29
C LYS A 123 16.46 9.48 5.63
N SER A 124 16.63 9.76 6.92
CA SER A 124 17.70 10.60 7.41
C SER A 124 19.05 9.91 7.25
N PHE A 125 20.04 10.66 6.86
CA PHE A 125 21.42 10.19 6.71
C PHE A 125 22.37 10.83 7.73
N ASP A 126 21.89 11.72 8.59
CA ASP A 126 22.72 12.22 9.68
C ASP A 126 22.33 11.59 11.03
N GLU A 127 23.33 11.45 11.89
CA GLU A 127 23.20 10.87 13.22
C GLU A 127 22.24 11.68 14.13
N ASN A 128 21.88 12.90 13.74
CA ASN A 128 21.05 13.83 14.50
C ASN A 128 19.59 13.90 13.98
N GLY A 129 19.23 13.11 12.98
CA GLY A 129 17.88 13.08 12.43
C GLY A 129 17.50 14.30 11.59
N SER A 130 18.43 15.23 11.33
CA SER A 130 18.17 16.37 10.48
C SER A 130 18.69 16.12 9.07
N ILE A 131 17.79 15.68 8.19
CA ILE A 131 18.09 15.83 6.78
C ILE A 131 17.82 17.28 6.45
N GLY A 132 18.74 17.93 5.95
CA GLY A 132 18.22 18.90 5.17
C GLY A 132 18.42 20.28 5.40
N SER A 133 19.51 20.56 5.89
CA SER A 133 20.13 21.86 5.63
C SER A 133 20.73 21.94 4.22
N GLN A 134 20.75 20.86 3.44
CA GLN A 134 21.37 20.85 2.11
C GLN A 134 20.32 20.85 1.01
N GLU A 135 20.08 21.99 0.39
CA GLU A 135 19.19 22.19 -0.75
C GLU A 135 19.40 21.16 -1.88
N PHE A 136 20.66 20.73 -2.09
CA PHE A 136 21.01 19.70 -3.06
C PHE A 136 20.32 18.35 -2.78
N ILE A 137 20.31 17.89 -1.52
CA ILE A 137 19.69 16.61 -1.15
C ILE A 137 18.16 16.72 -1.33
N ARG A 138 17.56 17.83 -0.93
CA ARG A 138 16.14 18.09 -1.10
C ARG A 138 15.75 18.07 -2.58
N GLN A 139 16.46 18.79 -3.43
CA GLN A 139 16.17 18.82 -4.85
C GLN A 139 16.34 17.45 -5.49
N ASN A 140 17.39 16.72 -5.14
CA ASN A 140 17.61 15.36 -5.64
C ASN A 140 16.49 14.40 -5.21
N PHE A 141 16.02 14.51 -3.97
CA PHE A 141 14.88 13.71 -3.50
C PHE A 141 13.61 14.00 -4.33
N TYR A 142 13.28 15.28 -4.59
CA TYR A 142 12.10 15.63 -5.41
C TYR A 142 12.23 15.15 -6.85
N ASP A 143 13.42 15.27 -7.44
CA ASP A 143 13.68 14.78 -8.79
C ASP A 143 13.53 13.25 -8.87
N GLU A 144 13.99 12.55 -7.84
CA GLU A 144 13.85 11.10 -7.72
C GLU A 144 12.38 10.69 -7.53
N CYS A 145 11.66 11.31 -6.61
CA CYS A 145 10.21 11.10 -6.44
C CYS A 145 9.45 11.30 -7.75
N THR A 146 9.75 12.38 -8.48
CA THR A 146 9.13 12.67 -9.78
C THR A 146 9.41 11.57 -10.79
N ARG A 147 10.64 11.06 -10.85
CA ARG A 147 11.01 9.94 -11.74
C ARG A 147 10.29 8.65 -11.35
N ILE A 148 10.25 8.32 -10.05
CA ILE A 148 9.56 7.13 -9.53
C ILE A 148 8.08 7.17 -9.91
N VAL A 149 7.39 8.27 -9.61
CA VAL A 149 5.97 8.45 -9.94
C VAL A 149 5.75 8.31 -11.44
N ASN A 150 6.51 9.02 -12.27
CA ASN A 150 6.35 8.97 -13.73
C ASN A 150 6.61 7.57 -14.31
N THR A 151 7.50 6.79 -13.69
CA THR A 151 7.78 5.42 -14.12
C THR A 151 6.67 4.45 -13.71
N LEU A 152 6.11 4.61 -12.51
CA LEU A 152 5.24 3.60 -11.89
C LEU A 152 3.74 3.94 -11.91
N LYS A 153 3.34 5.19 -12.19
CA LYS A 153 1.95 5.66 -12.10
C LYS A 153 0.93 4.88 -12.95
N ASN A 154 1.40 4.16 -13.96
CA ASN A 154 0.54 3.36 -14.84
C ASN A 154 0.24 1.94 -14.30
N HIS A 155 0.88 1.53 -13.19
CA HIS A 155 0.56 0.28 -12.53
C HIS A 155 -0.75 0.39 -11.76
N PRO A 156 -1.82 -0.35 -12.13
CA PRO A 156 -3.11 -0.24 -11.44
C PRO A 156 -3.06 -0.68 -9.99
N CYS A 157 -2.10 -1.49 -9.58
CA CYS A 157 -1.92 -1.94 -8.20
C CYS A 157 -1.55 -0.81 -7.24
N ILE A 158 -0.84 0.23 -7.69
CA ILE A 158 -0.41 1.34 -6.82
C ILE A 158 -1.62 2.23 -6.51
N VAL A 159 -1.98 2.31 -5.24
CA VAL A 159 -3.19 3.02 -4.78
C VAL A 159 -2.88 4.13 -3.77
N VAL A 160 -1.70 4.12 -3.16
CA VAL A 160 -1.19 5.15 -2.25
C VAL A 160 0.29 5.39 -2.53
N TRP A 161 0.67 6.67 -2.60
CA TRP A 161 2.05 7.09 -2.50
C TRP A 161 2.35 7.53 -1.07
N VAL A 162 3.42 6.98 -0.48
CA VAL A 162 3.89 7.36 0.85
C VAL A 162 5.16 8.19 0.68
N ALA A 163 5.06 9.50 0.95
CA ALA A 163 6.16 10.41 0.69
C ALA A 163 7.29 10.28 1.71
N TYR A 164 6.93 10.11 2.98
CA TYR A 164 7.90 9.99 4.07
C TYR A 164 7.47 8.92 5.06
N ASN A 165 8.43 8.23 5.65
CA ASN A 165 8.23 7.33 6.77
C ASN A 165 8.66 8.00 8.07
N GLU A 166 7.77 8.02 9.08
CA GLU A 166 8.04 8.49 10.45
C GLU A 166 8.64 9.89 10.55
N GLY A 167 8.38 10.72 9.53
CA GLY A 167 8.98 12.04 9.44
C GLY A 167 10.45 12.08 9.01
N TRP A 168 11.06 10.92 8.80
CA TRP A 168 12.45 10.86 8.35
C TRP A 168 12.61 11.50 6.97
N GLY A 169 13.40 12.55 6.91
CA GLY A 169 13.62 13.32 5.69
C GLY A 169 12.55 14.33 5.35
N GLN A 170 11.50 14.44 6.15
CA GLN A 170 10.45 15.41 5.93
C GLN A 170 10.93 16.83 6.21
N TYR A 171 10.77 17.72 5.22
CA TYR A 171 11.13 19.13 5.37
C TYR A 171 10.02 19.89 6.13
N ALA A 172 10.43 20.75 7.06
CA ALA A 172 9.56 21.41 8.04
C ALA A 172 8.59 22.48 7.50
N SER A 173 8.36 22.55 6.21
CA SER A 173 7.33 23.42 5.64
C SER A 173 6.20 22.56 5.10
N GLY A 174 5.14 22.39 5.88
CA GLY A 174 3.96 21.54 5.60
C GLY A 174 3.19 21.83 4.30
N ASN A 175 3.69 22.71 3.44
CA ASN A 175 3.15 22.98 2.11
C ASN A 175 4.07 22.41 1.02
N ASP A 176 4.43 21.14 1.12
CA ASP A 176 5.15 20.50 0.04
C ASP A 176 4.24 20.18 -1.14
N SER A 177 3.92 21.22 -1.90
CA SER A 177 3.15 21.12 -3.15
C SER A 177 3.83 20.22 -4.20
N HIS A 178 5.07 19.78 -3.99
CA HIS A 178 5.81 18.93 -4.92
C HIS A 178 5.31 17.49 -4.91
N THR A 179 4.88 17.00 -3.75
CA THR A 179 4.31 15.66 -3.63
C THR A 179 2.98 15.52 -4.39
N ARG A 180 2.22 16.61 -4.55
CA ARG A 180 0.96 16.62 -5.29
C ARG A 180 1.11 16.82 -6.81
N ARG A 181 2.20 17.39 -7.29
CA ARG A 181 2.39 17.65 -8.72
C ARG A 181 2.65 16.35 -9.49
N GLY A 182 1.67 15.90 -10.23
CA GLY A 182 1.75 14.72 -11.10
C GLY A 182 1.12 13.44 -10.55
N VAL A 183 0.41 13.49 -9.42
CA VAL A 183 -0.20 12.32 -8.76
C VAL A 183 -1.72 12.47 -8.59
N GLU A 184 -2.39 13.17 -9.49
CA GLU A 184 -3.80 13.58 -9.36
C GLU A 184 -4.84 12.44 -9.25
N ALA A 185 -4.44 11.18 -9.44
CA ALA A 185 -5.36 10.04 -9.46
C ALA A 185 -5.11 8.98 -8.39
N ILE A 186 -4.32 9.29 -7.35
CA ILE A 186 -3.88 8.33 -6.32
C ILE A 186 -3.81 9.04 -4.97
N LEU A 187 -4.13 8.33 -3.88
CA LEU A 187 -4.07 8.89 -2.53
C LEU A 187 -2.62 9.10 -2.07
N ILE A 188 -2.42 10.13 -1.26
CA ILE A 188 -1.11 10.50 -0.71
C ILE A 188 -1.13 10.38 0.81
N ASN A 189 -0.21 9.58 1.32
CA ASN A 189 0.21 9.57 2.72
C ASN A 189 1.47 10.45 2.85
N ALA A 190 1.31 11.68 3.35
CA ALA A 190 2.39 12.65 3.35
C ALA A 190 3.50 12.29 4.33
N ALA A 191 3.12 11.71 5.49
CA ALA A 191 4.02 10.98 6.36
C ALA A 191 3.26 9.82 6.98
N SER A 192 3.77 8.60 6.75
CA SER A 192 3.33 7.44 7.50
C SER A 192 3.98 7.47 8.89
N GLY A 193 3.15 7.46 9.96
CA GLY A 193 3.63 7.49 11.32
C GLY A 193 3.19 8.74 12.11
N TRP A 194 3.94 9.06 13.15
CA TRP A 194 3.57 10.06 14.16
C TRP A 194 3.91 11.53 13.83
N VAL A 195 4.67 11.79 12.77
CA VAL A 195 5.00 13.16 12.35
C VAL A 195 4.02 13.60 11.29
N ASP A 196 3.04 14.42 11.69
CA ASP A 196 1.98 14.89 10.81
C ASP A 196 2.04 16.40 10.64
N PHE A 197 2.19 16.88 9.40
CA PHE A 197 2.13 18.30 9.02
C PHE A 197 0.80 18.67 8.36
N GLU A 198 -0.28 17.93 8.66
CA GLU A 198 -1.64 18.18 8.15
C GLU A 198 -1.76 18.18 6.62
N ALA A 199 -0.93 17.38 5.96
CA ALA A 199 -0.88 17.27 4.51
C ALA A 199 -1.33 15.88 4.02
N GLY A 200 -1.68 15.78 2.73
CA GLY A 200 -2.09 14.54 2.08
C GLY A 200 -3.55 14.16 2.32
N ASP A 201 -3.88 12.92 2.00
CA ASP A 201 -5.23 12.36 2.04
C ASP A 201 -5.46 11.44 3.24
N ILE A 202 -4.38 11.07 3.91
CA ILE A 202 -4.33 10.05 4.95
C ILE A 202 -3.77 10.67 6.23
N ILE A 203 -4.32 10.28 7.38
CA ILE A 203 -3.74 10.48 8.69
C ILE A 203 -3.33 9.12 9.23
N ASP A 204 -2.06 8.95 9.53
CA ASP A 204 -1.45 7.66 9.80
C ASP A 204 -0.85 7.59 11.20
N GLN A 205 -0.98 6.44 11.83
CA GLN A 205 -0.39 6.14 13.13
C GLN A 205 0.48 4.88 13.03
N HIS A 206 1.71 4.95 13.55
CA HIS A 206 2.51 3.77 13.86
C HIS A 206 2.36 3.44 15.34
N SER A 207 2.03 2.20 15.66
CA SER A 207 1.72 1.80 17.03
C SER A 207 2.15 0.37 17.32
N TYR A 208 3.18 0.21 18.12
CA TYR A 208 3.74 -1.10 18.46
C TYR A 208 3.52 -1.45 19.93
N PRO A 209 3.14 -2.71 20.24
CA PRO A 209 2.76 -3.77 19.30
C PRO A 209 1.28 -3.74 18.90
N VAL A 210 0.42 -3.04 19.64
CA VAL A 210 -1.04 -3.04 19.43
C VAL A 210 -1.43 -1.92 18.49
N PRO A 211 -2.27 -2.18 17.47
CA PRO A 211 -2.72 -1.13 16.56
C PRO A 211 -3.53 -0.05 17.29
N SER A 212 -3.36 1.20 16.87
CA SER A 212 -4.12 2.34 17.36
C SER A 212 -4.38 3.36 16.27
N LEU A 213 -5.14 4.41 16.57
CA LEU A 213 -5.41 5.53 15.68
C LEU A 213 -4.87 6.83 16.23
N GLN A 214 -4.40 7.69 15.35
CA GLN A 214 -4.14 9.08 15.66
C GLN A 214 -5.47 9.88 15.75
N SER A 215 -5.50 10.90 16.60
CA SER A 215 -6.64 11.82 16.65
C SER A 215 -6.84 12.51 15.30
N ASN A 216 -8.06 12.49 14.78
CA ASN A 216 -8.46 13.10 13.51
C ASN A 216 -9.61 14.11 13.75
N PRO A 217 -9.35 15.23 14.45
CA PRO A 217 -10.41 16.12 14.94
C PRO A 217 -11.19 16.81 13.81
N LEU A 218 -10.55 17.06 12.67
CA LEU A 218 -11.21 17.65 11.49
C LEU A 218 -11.99 16.63 10.67
N ASN A 219 -11.68 15.34 10.86
CA ASN A 219 -12.33 14.23 10.13
C ASN A 219 -12.32 14.40 8.59
N GLU A 220 -11.23 14.99 8.06
CA GLU A 220 -11.11 15.30 6.62
C GLU A 220 -10.23 14.27 5.88
N ARG A 221 -9.36 13.57 6.60
CA ARG A 221 -8.42 12.59 6.06
C ARG A 221 -8.78 11.17 6.49
N VAL A 222 -8.41 10.20 5.66
CA VAL A 222 -8.65 8.78 5.96
C VAL A 222 -7.72 8.32 7.07
N ALA A 223 -8.28 7.80 8.16
CA ALA A 223 -7.50 7.29 9.28
C ALA A 223 -6.99 5.87 9.01
N VAL A 224 -5.71 5.64 9.27
CA VAL A 224 -5.05 4.35 9.07
C VAL A 224 -4.05 4.05 10.20
N CYS A 225 -3.70 2.76 10.34
CA CYS A 225 -2.56 2.32 11.14
C CYS A 225 -1.50 1.75 10.19
N GLY A 226 -0.53 2.58 9.80
CA GLY A 226 0.46 2.29 8.77
C GLY A 226 1.56 1.34 9.21
N GLU A 227 1.71 1.11 10.52
CA GLU A 227 2.54 0.04 11.08
C GLU A 227 2.03 -0.39 12.46
N TYR A 228 1.98 -1.70 12.68
CA TYR A 228 1.69 -2.31 13.99
C TYR A 228 2.22 -3.74 14.04
N GLY A 229 2.18 -4.34 15.21
CA GLY A 229 2.51 -5.76 15.42
C GLY A 229 3.94 -5.97 15.87
N GLY A 230 4.84 -6.24 14.93
CA GLY A 230 6.24 -6.49 15.28
C GLY A 230 6.42 -7.73 16.17
N ILE A 231 5.64 -8.80 15.94
CA ILE A 231 5.69 -10.01 16.79
C ILE A 231 6.91 -10.83 16.41
N THR A 232 7.88 -10.89 17.31
CA THR A 232 9.12 -11.65 17.12
C THR A 232 8.91 -13.14 17.39
N LEU A 233 9.23 -13.98 16.40
CA LEU A 233 9.39 -15.42 16.55
C LEU A 233 10.73 -15.83 15.96
N LYS A 234 11.64 -16.30 16.82
CA LYS A 234 12.94 -16.82 16.40
C LYS A 234 12.80 -18.23 15.83
N VAL A 235 13.44 -18.47 14.70
CA VAL A 235 13.49 -19.79 14.07
C VAL A 235 14.96 -20.19 13.92
N ASP A 236 15.40 -21.16 14.72
CA ASP A 236 16.79 -21.61 14.73
C ASP A 236 17.25 -22.09 13.34
N GLY A 237 18.45 -21.70 12.97
CA GLY A 237 19.02 -22.00 11.64
C GLY A 237 18.54 -21.07 10.52
N HIS A 238 17.62 -20.14 10.79
CA HIS A 238 17.06 -19.18 9.83
C HIS A 238 17.17 -17.73 10.32
N LEU A 239 18.22 -17.43 11.09
CA LEU A 239 18.51 -16.09 11.61
C LEU A 239 19.63 -15.41 10.80
N TRP A 240 19.45 -14.14 10.47
CA TRP A 240 20.51 -13.34 9.82
C TRP A 240 21.66 -13.05 10.79
N LYS A 241 21.29 -12.53 11.99
CA LYS A 241 22.20 -12.26 13.11
C LYS A 241 21.50 -12.50 14.43
N GLY A 242 22.25 -12.82 15.48
CA GLY A 242 21.69 -13.16 16.79
C GLY A 242 21.32 -11.98 17.69
N ASN A 243 21.16 -10.78 17.20
CA ASN A 243 20.77 -9.63 17.99
C ASN A 243 19.43 -9.08 17.57
N ASP A 244 18.57 -8.86 18.53
CA ASP A 244 17.13 -8.80 18.33
C ASP A 244 16.60 -7.43 18.69
N MET A 245 15.98 -6.80 17.74
CA MET A 245 15.06 -5.70 18.02
C MET A 245 13.67 -6.32 18.27
N GLU A 246 13.17 -6.23 19.49
CA GLU A 246 11.92 -6.86 19.89
C GLU A 246 10.89 -5.82 20.36
N TYR A 247 9.72 -5.80 19.73
CA TYR A 247 8.54 -5.13 20.28
C TYR A 247 7.75 -6.08 21.20
N THR A 248 7.64 -7.35 20.80
CA THR A 248 7.01 -8.42 21.61
C THR A 248 7.42 -9.77 21.06
N SER A 249 7.76 -10.71 21.93
CA SER A 249 8.20 -12.05 21.54
C SER A 249 7.17 -13.13 21.85
N VAL A 250 7.21 -14.19 21.07
CA VAL A 250 6.39 -15.39 21.26
C VAL A 250 7.25 -16.65 21.14
N PRO A 251 6.87 -17.73 21.83
CA PRO A 251 7.69 -18.96 21.86
C PRO A 251 7.51 -19.85 20.62
N ASP A 252 6.39 -19.77 19.92
CA ASP A 252 6.04 -20.69 18.84
C ASP A 252 5.03 -20.09 17.87
N SER A 253 4.78 -20.80 16.77
CA SER A 253 3.84 -20.44 15.72
C SER A 253 2.40 -20.26 16.21
N LYS A 254 1.96 -21.11 17.13
CA LYS A 254 0.61 -21.03 17.70
C LYS A 254 0.41 -19.76 18.52
N ALA A 255 1.41 -19.39 19.30
CA ALA A 255 1.41 -18.13 20.05
C ALA A 255 1.48 -16.91 19.13
N LEU A 256 2.24 -17.02 18.00
CA LEU A 256 2.28 -16.00 16.95
C LEU A 256 0.87 -15.79 16.36
N ALA A 257 0.24 -16.86 15.88
CA ALA A 257 -1.09 -16.79 15.27
C ALA A 257 -2.15 -16.24 16.24
N LYS A 258 -2.12 -16.70 17.49
CA LYS A 258 -3.03 -16.22 18.55
C LYS A 258 -2.88 -14.71 18.78
N ARG A 259 -1.64 -14.21 18.85
CA ARG A 259 -1.36 -12.80 19.07
C ARG A 259 -1.70 -11.96 17.84
N PHE A 260 -1.39 -12.45 16.67
CA PHE A 260 -1.79 -11.82 15.41
C PHE A 260 -3.31 -11.66 15.33
N ASN A 261 -4.08 -12.72 15.62
CA ASN A 261 -5.54 -12.66 15.65
C ASN A 261 -6.06 -11.67 16.70
N ALA A 262 -5.45 -11.59 17.88
CA ALA A 262 -5.83 -10.61 18.90
C ALA A 262 -5.67 -9.17 18.39
N TYR A 263 -4.59 -8.87 17.66
CA TYR A 263 -4.40 -7.55 17.05
C TYR A 263 -5.39 -7.29 15.91
N THR A 264 -5.71 -8.31 15.12
CA THR A 264 -6.74 -8.21 14.07
C THR A 264 -8.12 -7.93 14.65
N VAL A 265 -8.48 -8.54 15.78
CA VAL A 265 -9.71 -8.23 16.52
C VAL A 265 -9.69 -6.81 17.06
N ALA A 266 -8.54 -6.32 17.57
CA ALA A 266 -8.42 -4.92 18.00
C ALA A 266 -8.68 -3.94 16.83
N LEU A 267 -8.19 -4.25 15.62
CA LEU A 267 -8.50 -3.46 14.41
C LEU A 267 -10.00 -3.42 14.10
N GLN A 268 -10.72 -4.52 14.30
CA GLN A 268 -12.17 -4.54 14.11
C GLN A 268 -12.87 -3.54 15.05
N GLY A 269 -12.41 -3.41 16.30
CA GLY A 269 -12.89 -2.38 17.22
C GLY A 269 -12.57 -0.95 16.78
N LEU A 270 -11.42 -0.73 16.13
CA LEU A 270 -11.04 0.57 15.57
C LEU A 270 -11.83 0.95 14.31
N GLN A 271 -12.46 -0.02 13.65
CA GLN A 271 -13.31 0.26 12.48
C GLN A 271 -14.49 1.16 12.82
N GLU A 272 -15.05 1.04 14.00
CA GLU A 272 -16.12 1.92 14.50
C GLU A 272 -15.63 3.36 14.70
N GLN A 273 -14.33 3.55 14.88
CA GLN A 273 -13.66 4.84 15.02
C GLN A 273 -13.12 5.38 13.69
N GLY A 274 -13.38 4.69 12.58
CA GLY A 274 -13.09 5.18 11.23
C GLY A 274 -11.77 4.71 10.62
N ILE A 275 -11.11 3.64 11.10
CA ILE A 275 -9.92 3.08 10.45
C ILE A 275 -10.28 2.44 9.10
N TRP A 276 -9.49 2.69 8.05
CA TRP A 276 -9.70 2.13 6.70
C TRP A 276 -8.51 1.35 6.13
N ALA A 277 -7.39 1.36 6.81
CA ALA A 277 -6.28 0.47 6.47
C ALA A 277 -5.43 0.12 7.68
N SER A 278 -4.73 -1.00 7.55
CA SER A 278 -3.79 -1.47 8.55
C SER A 278 -2.64 -2.23 7.90
N VAL A 279 -1.42 -2.01 8.38
CA VAL A 279 -0.19 -2.61 7.87
C VAL A 279 0.54 -3.33 8.99
N TYR A 280 0.57 -4.66 8.93
CA TYR A 280 1.31 -5.48 9.88
C TYR A 280 2.80 -5.48 9.57
N THR A 281 3.66 -5.32 10.55
CA THR A 281 5.11 -5.41 10.46
C THR A 281 5.57 -6.80 10.86
N GLN A 282 6.09 -7.68 9.93
CA GLN A 282 6.25 -7.41 8.48
C GLN A 282 6.23 -8.71 7.65
N THR A 283 6.51 -8.64 6.34
CA THR A 283 6.49 -9.80 5.42
C THR A 283 7.55 -10.83 5.78
N SER A 284 8.80 -10.41 5.89
CA SER A 284 9.93 -11.29 6.21
C SER A 284 10.85 -10.65 7.24
N ASP A 285 11.60 -11.48 7.96
CA ASP A 285 12.67 -10.98 8.81
C ASP A 285 13.66 -10.15 8.00
N VAL A 286 14.18 -9.09 8.61
CA VAL A 286 15.19 -8.22 8.04
C VAL A 286 16.26 -7.94 9.10
N GLU A 287 17.48 -8.38 8.85
CA GLU A 287 18.64 -8.19 9.74
C GLU A 287 18.34 -8.60 11.21
N GLN A 288 18.14 -7.61 12.08
CA GLN A 288 17.89 -7.81 13.51
C GLN A 288 16.39 -7.88 13.84
N GLU A 289 15.53 -7.54 12.91
CA GLU A 289 14.09 -7.60 13.06
C GLU A 289 13.59 -9.00 12.72
N LEU A 290 13.29 -9.79 13.74
CA LEU A 290 12.79 -11.16 13.60
C LEU A 290 11.25 -11.23 13.71
N ASN A 291 10.58 -10.20 13.22
CA ASN A 291 9.13 -10.00 13.30
C ASN A 291 8.40 -10.27 11.97
N GLY A 292 9.10 -10.83 10.98
CA GLY A 292 8.50 -11.25 9.73
C GLY A 292 7.52 -12.42 9.88
N LEU A 293 6.55 -12.51 8.98
CA LEU A 293 5.73 -13.72 8.78
C LEU A 293 6.55 -14.85 8.14
N LEU A 294 7.58 -14.47 7.39
CA LEU A 294 8.59 -15.38 6.81
C LEU A 294 9.94 -15.17 7.49
N THR A 295 10.76 -16.21 7.54
CA THR A 295 12.19 -16.04 7.83
C THR A 295 12.88 -15.23 6.71
N TYR A 296 14.05 -14.61 6.99
CA TYR A 296 14.76 -13.77 6.03
C TYR A 296 15.09 -14.49 4.73
N ASP A 297 15.30 -15.81 4.78
CA ASP A 297 15.61 -16.69 3.65
C ASP A 297 14.35 -17.30 2.98
N ARG A 298 13.16 -16.92 3.42
CA ARG A 298 11.83 -17.40 2.97
C ARG A 298 11.62 -18.92 3.09
N LYS A 299 12.48 -19.64 3.80
CA LYS A 299 12.35 -21.10 3.93
C LYS A 299 11.29 -21.52 4.94
N VAL A 300 10.96 -20.66 5.89
CA VAL A 300 9.94 -20.95 6.90
C VAL A 300 8.87 -19.88 6.89
N PHE A 301 7.63 -20.29 6.67
CA PHE A 301 6.46 -19.50 6.96
C PHE A 301 6.11 -19.71 8.44
N LYS A 302 6.23 -18.65 9.24
CA LYS A 302 6.17 -18.74 10.70
C LYS A 302 4.77 -19.01 11.25
N ILE A 303 3.70 -18.79 10.45
CA ILE A 303 2.34 -19.23 10.78
C ILE A 303 2.18 -20.66 10.25
N ALA A 304 2.11 -21.63 11.15
CA ALA A 304 1.98 -23.03 10.78
C ALA A 304 0.70 -23.32 10.00
N PRO A 305 0.69 -24.33 9.12
CA PRO A 305 -0.45 -24.62 8.25
C PRO A 305 -1.79 -24.77 8.99
N GLU A 306 -1.79 -25.36 10.18
CA GLU A 306 -2.97 -25.54 11.03
C GLU A 306 -3.56 -24.22 11.58
N GLU A 307 -2.76 -23.18 11.68
CA GLU A 307 -3.17 -21.87 12.19
C GLU A 307 -3.56 -20.89 11.06
N GLN A 308 -3.14 -21.15 9.82
CA GLN A 308 -3.35 -20.23 8.68
C GLN A 308 -4.83 -19.96 8.39
N ALA A 309 -5.68 -20.98 8.52
CA ALA A 309 -7.11 -20.84 8.28
C ALA A 309 -7.76 -19.87 9.25
N SER A 310 -7.40 -19.93 10.54
CA SER A 310 -7.90 -19.02 11.57
C SER A 310 -7.44 -17.57 11.34
N VAL A 311 -6.16 -17.39 10.99
CA VAL A 311 -5.59 -16.07 10.68
C VAL A 311 -6.28 -15.47 9.47
N ARG A 312 -6.45 -16.26 8.41
CA ARG A 312 -7.14 -15.83 7.20
C ARG A 312 -8.60 -15.43 7.47
N GLU A 313 -9.32 -16.19 8.29
CA GLU A 313 -10.71 -15.89 8.63
C GLU A 313 -10.84 -14.52 9.30
N GLU A 314 -9.99 -14.21 10.28
CA GLU A 314 -10.03 -12.92 10.98
C GLU A 314 -9.67 -11.75 10.06
N ILE A 315 -8.69 -11.91 9.16
CA ILE A 315 -8.34 -10.89 8.17
C ILE A 315 -9.53 -10.63 7.23
N LEU A 316 -10.11 -11.69 6.66
CA LEU A 316 -11.25 -11.56 5.75
C LEU A 316 -12.48 -10.97 6.44
N ARG A 317 -12.71 -11.31 7.71
CA ARG A 317 -13.76 -10.68 8.52
C ARG A 317 -13.55 -9.18 8.62
N THR A 318 -12.33 -8.75 8.93
CA THR A 318 -11.95 -7.32 9.02
C THR A 318 -12.19 -6.60 7.69
N ILE A 319 -11.74 -7.17 6.57
CA ILE A 319 -11.91 -6.57 5.25
C ILE A 319 -13.39 -6.48 4.88
N HIS A 320 -14.15 -7.56 5.06
CA HIS A 320 -15.54 -7.65 4.59
C HIS A 320 -16.52 -6.89 5.47
N ASN A 321 -16.22 -6.70 6.75
CA ASN A 321 -17.10 -5.98 7.67
C ASN A 321 -17.36 -4.54 7.18
N ARG A 322 -16.34 -3.88 6.65
CA ARG A 322 -16.43 -2.52 6.11
C ARG A 322 -16.88 -2.45 4.64
N SER A 323 -16.60 -3.49 3.84
CA SER A 323 -16.92 -3.47 2.40
C SER A 323 -18.41 -3.63 2.08
N ARG A 324 -19.28 -3.85 3.08
CA ARG A 324 -20.74 -4.03 2.92
C ARG A 324 -21.55 -2.75 3.16
N GLN A 325 -20.92 -1.68 3.58
CA GLN A 325 -21.60 -0.43 3.94
C GLN A 325 -21.96 0.39 2.69
N THR A 326 -23.09 1.12 2.77
CA THR A 326 -23.52 2.01 1.70
C THR A 326 -22.70 3.29 1.72
N VAL A 327 -22.09 3.63 0.60
CA VAL A 327 -21.33 4.87 0.46
C VAL A 327 -22.29 6.03 0.22
N VAL A 328 -22.18 7.05 1.04
CA VAL A 328 -22.66 8.39 0.68
C VAL A 328 -21.44 9.13 0.11
N VAL A 329 -21.38 9.26 -1.21
CA VAL A 329 -20.37 10.09 -1.85
C VAL A 329 -20.76 11.54 -1.59
N ASP A 330 -19.91 12.28 -0.90
CA ASP A 330 -20.12 13.70 -0.76
C ASP A 330 -19.87 14.37 -2.13
N ALA A 331 -20.94 14.85 -2.74
CA ALA A 331 -20.88 15.61 -3.99
C ALA A 331 -20.21 16.98 -3.80
N ALA A 332 -19.82 17.32 -2.58
CA ALA A 332 -19.24 18.63 -2.22
C ALA A 332 -17.70 18.67 -2.30
N ASP A 333 -17.01 17.65 -2.81
CA ASP A 333 -15.59 17.80 -3.15
C ASP A 333 -15.46 18.62 -4.45
N THR A 334 -15.77 19.90 -4.31
CA THR A 334 -15.65 20.90 -5.38
C THR A 334 -14.22 21.40 -5.59
N SER A 335 -13.23 20.74 -5.00
CA SER A 335 -11.82 21.14 -5.14
C SER A 335 -11.20 20.73 -6.47
N SER A 336 -11.87 19.88 -7.25
CA SER A 336 -11.55 19.63 -8.66
C SER A 336 -12.65 20.24 -9.54
N ASP A 337 -12.27 21.01 -10.55
CA ASP A 337 -13.19 21.53 -11.59
C ASP A 337 -13.79 20.42 -12.47
N GLU A 338 -13.63 19.16 -12.09
CA GLU A 338 -14.21 18.01 -12.77
C GLU A 338 -15.55 17.65 -12.12
N VAL A 339 -16.64 18.10 -12.73
CA VAL A 339 -17.99 17.65 -12.42
C VAL A 339 -18.14 16.26 -12.99
N TRP A 340 -18.23 15.25 -12.13
CA TRP A 340 -18.55 13.88 -12.53
C TRP A 340 -20.05 13.70 -12.49
N SER A 341 -20.68 13.63 -13.67
CA SER A 341 -22.07 13.15 -13.79
C SER A 341 -22.09 11.63 -13.66
N TYR A 342 -23.04 11.10 -12.92
CA TYR A 342 -23.28 9.67 -12.90
C TYR A 342 -24.76 9.40 -13.11
N THR A 343 -25.06 8.31 -13.80
CA THR A 343 -26.44 7.86 -14.01
C THR A 343 -26.67 6.49 -13.39
N THR A 344 -27.82 6.31 -12.74
CA THR A 344 -28.29 5.02 -12.25
C THR A 344 -28.99 4.20 -13.33
N VAL A 345 -29.22 4.81 -14.50
CA VAL A 345 -29.82 4.16 -15.67
C VAL A 345 -28.70 3.92 -16.68
N THR A 346 -28.70 2.75 -17.32
CA THR A 346 -27.75 2.47 -18.40
C THR A 346 -27.93 3.51 -19.52
N PRO A 347 -26.90 4.34 -19.81
CA PRO A 347 -27.00 5.32 -20.88
C PRO A 347 -27.28 4.65 -22.22
N SER A 348 -28.11 5.27 -23.05
CA SER A 348 -28.32 4.84 -24.43
C SER A 348 -27.23 5.45 -25.32
N GLY A 349 -26.62 4.64 -26.19
CA GLY A 349 -25.58 5.06 -27.10
C GLY A 349 -24.15 4.81 -26.61
N ASP A 350 -23.18 5.38 -27.30
CA ASP A 350 -21.76 5.18 -27.02
C ASP A 350 -21.25 6.18 -25.97
N TRP A 351 -21.76 6.07 -24.74
CA TRP A 351 -21.45 6.95 -23.62
C TRP A 351 -19.96 7.03 -23.27
N TYR A 352 -19.16 6.11 -23.78
CA TYR A 352 -17.69 6.10 -23.66
C TYR A 352 -16.98 6.76 -24.87
N ALA A 353 -17.73 7.23 -25.85
CA ALA A 353 -17.16 7.94 -26.98
C ALA A 353 -16.74 9.37 -26.58
N PRO A 354 -15.64 9.92 -27.14
CA PRO A 354 -15.15 11.25 -26.78
C PRO A 354 -16.13 12.40 -27.03
N ALA A 355 -17.20 12.18 -27.78
CA ALA A 355 -18.24 13.15 -28.10
C ALA A 355 -19.52 12.98 -27.24
N PHE A 356 -19.49 12.08 -26.25
CA PHE A 356 -20.63 11.93 -25.34
C PHE A 356 -20.60 13.09 -24.34
N ASP A 357 -21.68 13.88 -24.35
CA ASP A 357 -21.93 15.00 -23.46
C ASP A 357 -22.97 14.51 -22.41
N ASP A 358 -22.54 14.36 -21.14
CA ASP A 358 -23.33 13.82 -20.03
C ASP A 358 -23.89 14.92 -19.13
#